data_1e5ddc09c0e659cc05ee0520b6cc325e
#
_entry.id   1e5ddc09c0e659cc05ee0520b6cc325e
#
_cell.length_a   1.000
_cell.length_b   1.000
_cell.length_c   1.000
_cell.angle_alpha   90.00
_cell.angle_beta   90.00
_cell.angle_gamma   90.00
#
_symmetry.space_group_name_H-M   'P 1'
#
loop_
_entity.id
_entity.type
_entity.pdbx_description
1 polymer ?
#
loop_
_entity_poly.entity_id
_entity_poly.type
_entity_poly.pdbx_seq_one_letter_code
_entity_poly.pdbx_strand_id
1 'polypeptide(L)'
;MLFRSGTRGRAVEQMRAFITGKVKKLYESGQLLGAIGIGGAEGSVMAATALMALPIGVPKIVLSPIASGRHEFGPLVGTSDMVVMHTVIDILGLNHISKTIYDNAVACMAGWVNFGHPLPKPPAEDKYVAVSMLGNTTTAVMQLQKTLEKNGFKVITFHANGVGGPAMEELAELGKFYGVI
;
A
#
# COMPACT_ATOMS: atom_id res chain seq x y z
N MET A 1 17.84 0.23 -24.16
CA MET A 1 17.37 1.49 -24.81
C MET A 1 16.42 2.33 -23.93
N LEU A 2 16.35 2.05 -22.64
CA LEU A 2 15.38 2.64 -21.68
C LEU A 2 15.76 4.04 -21.14
N PHE A 3 16.96 4.53 -21.37
CA PHE A 3 17.49 5.69 -20.63
C PHE A 3 17.86 6.93 -21.47
N ARG A 4 17.35 7.06 -22.69
CA ARG A 4 17.49 8.30 -23.46
C ARG A 4 16.26 9.20 -23.30
N SER A 5 15.97 9.59 -22.07
CA SER A 5 14.76 10.39 -21.76
C SER A 5 14.96 11.89 -21.93
N GLY A 6 16.19 12.36 -22.15
CA GLY A 6 16.52 13.79 -22.33
C GLY A 6 16.44 14.65 -21.05
N THR A 7 15.66 14.26 -20.04
CA THR A 7 15.56 14.96 -18.74
C THR A 7 15.48 13.98 -17.57
N ARG A 8 15.97 14.41 -16.39
CA ARG A 8 15.91 13.61 -15.15
C ARG A 8 14.47 13.19 -14.80
N GLY A 9 13.50 14.10 -14.92
CA GLY A 9 12.09 13.81 -14.63
C GLY A 9 11.53 12.70 -15.50
N ARG A 10 11.73 12.77 -16.81
CA ARG A 10 11.30 11.70 -17.72
C ARG A 10 11.99 10.36 -17.45
N ALA A 11 13.27 10.38 -17.06
CA ALA A 11 13.98 9.16 -16.67
C ALA A 11 13.36 8.51 -15.45
N VAL A 12 12.99 9.30 -14.44
CA VAL A 12 12.33 8.83 -13.21
C VAL A 12 10.95 8.24 -13.54
N GLU A 13 10.14 8.90 -14.36
CA GLU A 13 8.82 8.40 -14.77
C GLU A 13 8.92 7.07 -15.54
N GLN A 14 9.83 6.98 -16.49
CA GLN A 14 10.04 5.75 -17.25
C GLN A 14 10.51 4.61 -16.34
N MET A 15 11.40 4.90 -15.39
CA MET A 15 11.87 3.91 -14.45
C MET A 15 10.74 3.44 -13.51
N ARG A 16 9.91 4.37 -13.01
CA ARG A 16 8.72 4.02 -12.21
C ARG A 16 7.81 3.05 -12.98
N ALA A 17 7.43 3.42 -14.19
CA ALA A 17 6.55 2.59 -15.02
C ALA A 17 7.17 1.20 -15.27
N PHE A 18 8.48 1.15 -15.56
CA PHE A 18 9.20 -0.09 -15.80
C PHE A 18 9.23 -0.99 -14.55
N ILE A 19 9.62 -0.45 -13.38
CA ILE A 19 9.71 -1.23 -12.13
C ILE A 19 8.33 -1.69 -11.71
N THR A 20 7.31 -0.82 -11.76
CA THR A 20 5.92 -1.15 -11.45
C THR A 20 5.42 -2.31 -12.32
N GLY A 21 5.61 -2.22 -13.63
CA GLY A 21 5.23 -3.30 -14.54
C GLY A 21 6.00 -4.60 -14.30
N LYS A 22 7.28 -4.51 -13.90
CA LYS A 22 8.10 -5.69 -13.60
C LYS A 22 7.65 -6.38 -12.31
N VAL A 23 7.42 -5.61 -11.24
CA VAL A 23 6.95 -6.13 -9.95
C VAL A 23 5.59 -6.81 -10.10
N LYS A 24 4.66 -6.18 -10.83
CA LYS A 24 3.34 -6.74 -11.11
C LYS A 24 3.43 -8.07 -11.86
N LYS A 25 4.24 -8.15 -12.92
CA LYS A 25 4.46 -9.39 -13.68
C LYS A 25 5.06 -10.51 -12.84
N LEU A 26 6.03 -10.19 -11.96
CA LEU A 26 6.63 -11.18 -11.06
C LEU A 26 5.60 -11.73 -10.06
N TYR A 27 4.72 -10.87 -9.56
CA TYR A 27 3.63 -11.29 -8.68
C TYR A 27 2.62 -12.18 -9.44
N GLU A 28 2.14 -11.73 -10.59
CA GLU A 28 1.16 -12.46 -11.42
C GLU A 28 1.69 -13.83 -11.87
N SER A 29 3.00 -13.97 -12.06
CA SER A 29 3.64 -15.26 -12.40
C SER A 29 3.96 -16.14 -11.18
N GLY A 30 3.60 -15.72 -9.96
CA GLY A 30 3.88 -16.48 -8.73
C GLY A 30 5.34 -16.48 -8.29
N GLN A 31 6.20 -15.66 -8.91
CA GLN A 31 7.63 -15.56 -8.59
C GLN A 31 7.93 -14.59 -7.44
N LEU A 32 6.92 -13.87 -6.94
CA LEU A 32 7.08 -12.87 -5.90
C LEU A 32 6.01 -13.08 -4.82
N LEU A 33 6.45 -13.35 -3.60
CA LEU A 33 5.61 -13.50 -2.42
C LEU A 33 5.50 -12.21 -1.59
N GLY A 34 6.46 -11.32 -1.74
CA GLY A 34 6.53 -10.02 -1.09
C GLY A 34 7.74 -9.25 -1.60
N ALA A 35 7.83 -7.97 -1.28
CA ALA A 35 8.95 -7.16 -1.75
C ALA A 35 9.39 -6.09 -0.76
N ILE A 36 10.71 -5.89 -0.69
CA ILE A 36 11.35 -4.81 0.07
C ILE A 36 11.93 -3.81 -0.91
N GLY A 37 11.52 -2.55 -0.80
CA GLY A 37 12.10 -1.43 -1.51
C GLY A 37 13.07 -0.65 -0.63
N ILE A 38 14.28 -0.38 -1.12
CA ILE A 38 15.30 0.39 -0.39
C ILE A 38 15.75 1.54 -1.27
N GLY A 39 15.74 2.75 -0.74
CA GLY A 39 16.20 3.90 -1.51
C GLY A 39 16.38 5.15 -0.65
N GLY A 40 17.17 6.11 -1.15
CA GLY A 40 17.15 7.49 -0.67
C GLY A 40 15.81 8.16 -1.01
N ALA A 41 15.73 9.49 -0.96
CA ALA A 41 14.47 10.21 -1.15
C ALA A 41 13.70 9.78 -2.42
N GLU A 42 14.25 9.97 -3.60
CA GLU A 42 13.60 9.58 -4.86
C GLU A 42 13.51 8.06 -5.04
N GLY A 43 14.52 7.32 -4.60
CA GLY A 43 14.55 5.86 -4.72
C GLY A 43 13.47 5.19 -3.89
N SER A 44 13.21 5.68 -2.67
CA SER A 44 12.13 5.14 -1.82
C SER A 44 10.74 5.47 -2.36
N VAL A 45 10.52 6.67 -2.91
CA VAL A 45 9.24 7.01 -3.56
C VAL A 45 9.02 6.15 -4.80
N MET A 46 10.08 5.90 -5.58
CA MET A 46 10.01 5.03 -6.75
C MET A 46 9.67 3.59 -6.35
N ALA A 47 10.34 3.07 -5.32
CA ALA A 47 10.06 1.74 -4.78
C ALA A 47 8.63 1.65 -4.23
N ALA A 48 8.21 2.62 -3.43
CA ALA A 48 6.86 2.70 -2.89
C ALA A 48 5.79 2.66 -4.00
N THR A 49 5.95 3.48 -5.05
CA THR A 49 5.04 3.48 -6.20
C THR A 49 4.94 2.10 -6.85
N ALA A 50 6.05 1.40 -7.00
CA ALA A 50 6.06 0.05 -7.57
C ALA A 50 5.36 -0.96 -6.65
N LEU A 51 5.57 -0.87 -5.34
CA LEU A 51 4.96 -1.78 -4.37
C LEU A 51 3.46 -1.52 -4.15
N MET A 52 3.00 -0.28 -4.30
CA MET A 52 1.56 0.06 -4.27
C MET A 52 0.77 -0.66 -5.37
N ALA A 53 1.41 -1.07 -6.47
CA ALA A 53 0.76 -1.84 -7.52
C ALA A 53 0.51 -3.31 -7.16
N LEU A 54 1.02 -3.80 -6.04
CA LEU A 54 0.74 -5.13 -5.52
C LEU A 54 -0.58 -5.12 -4.74
N PRO A 55 -1.36 -6.21 -4.81
CA PRO A 55 -2.63 -6.31 -4.10
C PRO A 55 -2.49 -6.13 -2.58
N ILE A 56 -3.60 -5.75 -1.93
CA ILE A 56 -3.74 -5.75 -0.48
C ILE A 56 -3.49 -7.17 0.05
N GLY A 57 -2.74 -7.26 1.16
CA GLY A 57 -2.34 -8.52 1.79
C GLY A 57 -1.00 -9.07 1.30
N VAL A 58 -0.48 -8.62 0.15
CA VAL A 58 0.86 -8.96 -0.30
C VAL A 58 1.89 -8.20 0.54
N PRO A 59 2.89 -8.86 1.15
CA PRO A 59 3.91 -8.21 1.98
C PRO A 59 4.70 -7.13 1.23
N LYS A 60 4.66 -5.89 1.75
CA LYS A 60 5.30 -4.70 1.16
C LYS A 60 6.03 -3.91 2.23
N ILE A 61 7.34 -3.74 2.09
CA ILE A 61 8.16 -2.95 3.01
C ILE A 61 8.98 -1.93 2.22
N VAL A 62 9.01 -0.69 2.66
CA VAL A 62 9.90 0.34 2.13
C VAL A 62 10.84 0.81 3.23
N LEU A 63 12.15 0.75 2.98
CA LEU A 63 13.17 1.34 3.83
C LEU A 63 13.58 2.69 3.26
N SER A 64 13.50 3.74 4.08
CA SER A 64 13.74 5.10 3.62
C SER A 64 14.33 5.99 4.70
N PRO A 65 15.35 6.81 4.40
CA PRO A 65 15.87 7.81 5.31
C PRO A 65 14.94 9.02 5.47
N ILE A 66 13.90 9.13 4.63
CA ILE A 66 12.91 10.22 4.70
C ILE A 66 11.57 9.79 5.33
N ALA A 67 11.50 8.61 5.92
CA ALA A 67 10.30 8.09 6.59
C ALA A 67 10.05 8.81 7.93
N SER A 68 9.82 10.12 7.90
CA SER A 68 9.70 10.99 9.08
C SER A 68 8.27 11.48 9.34
N GLY A 69 7.27 10.98 8.62
CA GLY A 69 5.90 11.49 8.66
C GLY A 69 5.68 12.80 7.92
N ARG A 70 6.71 13.42 7.34
CA ARG A 70 6.60 14.58 6.45
C ARG A 70 6.41 14.15 5.00
N HIS A 71 5.56 14.85 4.26
CA HIS A 71 5.22 14.50 2.87
C HIS A 71 6.01 15.29 1.82
N GLU A 72 7.21 15.74 2.13
CA GLU A 72 8.00 16.62 1.26
C GLU A 72 8.37 15.99 -0.10
N PHE A 73 8.46 14.66 -0.17
CA PHE A 73 8.86 13.92 -1.38
C PHE A 73 7.74 13.08 -2.00
N GLY A 74 6.52 13.19 -1.48
CA GLY A 74 5.37 12.42 -1.92
C GLY A 74 4.99 11.27 -0.98
N PRO A 75 3.88 10.60 -1.28
CA PRO A 75 3.37 9.54 -0.41
C PRO A 75 4.26 8.30 -0.50
N LEU A 76 4.65 7.75 0.66
CA LEU A 76 5.33 6.46 0.75
C LEU A 76 4.37 5.28 0.95
N VAL A 77 3.13 5.53 1.35
CA VAL A 77 2.13 4.49 1.65
C VAL A 77 0.92 4.58 0.72
N GLY A 78 0.47 5.80 0.39
CA GLY A 78 -0.76 6.02 -0.39
C GLY A 78 -1.96 5.35 0.29
N THR A 79 -2.68 4.56 -0.46
CA THR A 79 -3.84 3.77 -0.03
C THR A 79 -3.49 2.31 0.28
N SER A 80 -2.22 1.93 0.19
CA SER A 80 -1.75 0.55 0.32
C SER A 80 -1.44 0.16 1.77
N ASP A 81 -1.61 -1.11 2.09
CA ASP A 81 -1.22 -1.75 3.33
C ASP A 81 0.30 -2.00 3.40
N MET A 82 1.08 -0.94 3.44
CA MET A 82 2.54 -0.97 3.35
C MET A 82 3.20 -0.64 4.68
N VAL A 83 4.28 -1.34 5.01
CA VAL A 83 5.17 -0.98 6.13
C VAL A 83 6.27 -0.05 5.60
N VAL A 84 6.46 1.08 6.27
CA VAL A 84 7.57 1.99 6.00
C VAL A 84 8.48 2.01 7.22
N MET A 85 9.74 1.65 7.00
CA MET A 85 10.75 1.60 8.06
C MET A 85 11.80 2.70 7.82
N HIS A 86 11.99 3.56 8.82
CA HIS A 86 13.02 4.59 8.79
C HIS A 86 14.41 3.98 8.92
N THR A 87 15.33 4.33 8.02
CA THR A 87 16.70 3.79 8.06
C THR A 87 17.59 4.45 9.11
N VAL A 88 17.10 5.52 9.77
CA VAL A 88 17.80 6.34 10.78
C VAL A 88 19.00 7.07 10.20
N ILE A 89 19.78 6.42 9.38
CA ILE A 89 20.96 6.94 8.66
C ILE A 89 20.73 6.81 7.14
N ASP A 90 21.57 7.47 6.37
CA ASP A 90 21.57 7.31 4.92
C ASP A 90 21.94 5.86 4.53
N ILE A 91 21.47 5.45 3.35
CA ILE A 91 21.69 4.10 2.81
C ILE A 91 23.10 3.89 2.22
N LEU A 92 23.99 4.83 2.41
CA LEU A 92 25.35 4.78 1.90
C LEU A 92 26.22 3.80 2.72
N GLY A 93 26.49 2.63 2.11
CA GLY A 93 27.36 1.59 2.69
C GLY A 93 26.69 0.79 3.81
N LEU A 94 27.43 -0.24 4.26
CA LEU A 94 27.00 -1.10 5.37
C LEU A 94 27.83 -0.79 6.62
N ASN A 95 27.14 -0.59 7.73
CA ASN A 95 27.70 -0.44 9.06
C ASN A 95 26.79 -1.14 10.08
N HIS A 96 27.16 -1.13 11.36
CA HIS A 96 26.42 -1.83 12.40
C HIS A 96 24.97 -1.33 12.54
N ILE A 97 24.72 -0.03 12.29
CA ILE A 97 23.35 0.56 12.38
C ILE A 97 22.53 0.10 11.18
N SER A 98 23.02 0.34 9.96
CA SER A 98 22.27 -0.05 8.74
C SER A 98 22.02 -1.56 8.68
N LYS A 99 23.03 -2.38 9.09
CA LYS A 99 22.87 -3.83 9.14
C LYS A 99 21.73 -4.24 10.08
N THR A 100 21.70 -3.68 11.30
CA THR A 100 20.62 -3.98 12.27
C THR A 100 19.24 -3.65 11.69
N ILE A 101 19.10 -2.50 11.03
CA ILE A 101 17.82 -2.07 10.46
C ILE A 101 17.42 -2.98 9.29
N TYR A 102 18.36 -3.34 8.43
CA TYR A 102 18.10 -4.22 7.30
C TYR A 102 17.76 -5.65 7.75
N ASP A 103 18.45 -6.18 8.75
CA ASP A 103 18.14 -7.48 9.36
C ASP A 103 16.72 -7.48 9.96
N ASN A 104 16.32 -6.40 10.63
CA ASN A 104 14.96 -6.24 11.17
C ASN A 104 13.91 -6.16 10.06
N ALA A 105 14.18 -5.47 8.95
CA ALA A 105 13.27 -5.41 7.82
C ALA A 105 13.10 -6.78 7.16
N VAL A 106 14.19 -7.55 7.04
CA VAL A 106 14.14 -8.93 6.53
C VAL A 106 13.35 -9.84 7.47
N ALA A 107 13.55 -9.72 8.79
CA ALA A 107 12.78 -10.48 9.78
C ALA A 107 11.28 -10.15 9.70
N CYS A 108 10.93 -8.86 9.55
CA CYS A 108 9.55 -8.42 9.36
C CYS A 108 8.95 -9.03 8.07
N MET A 109 9.68 -8.96 6.95
CA MET A 109 9.25 -9.55 5.68
C MET A 109 9.08 -11.07 5.79
N ALA A 110 10.04 -11.76 6.38
CA ALA A 110 9.97 -13.20 6.57
C ALA A 110 8.76 -13.61 7.44
N GLY A 111 8.52 -12.87 8.51
CA GLY A 111 7.34 -13.06 9.35
C GLY A 111 6.04 -12.86 8.57
N TRP A 112 5.95 -11.79 7.81
CA TRP A 112 4.74 -11.48 7.02
C TRP A 112 4.52 -12.52 5.91
N VAL A 113 5.56 -12.94 5.19
CA VAL A 113 5.46 -13.97 4.14
C VAL A 113 5.03 -15.33 4.72
N ASN A 114 5.54 -15.71 5.91
CA ASN A 114 5.25 -17.03 6.49
C ASN A 114 3.96 -17.10 7.30
N PHE A 115 3.53 -16.00 7.93
CA PHE A 115 2.41 -15.97 8.87
C PHE A 115 1.32 -14.98 8.49
N GLY A 116 1.55 -14.13 7.49
CA GLY A 116 0.53 -13.20 6.98
C GLY A 116 -0.53 -13.92 6.14
N HIS A 117 -1.64 -13.24 5.94
CA HIS A 117 -2.75 -13.77 5.16
C HIS A 117 -3.06 -12.86 3.98
N PRO A 118 -3.22 -13.41 2.76
CA PRO A 118 -3.74 -12.63 1.64
C PRO A 118 -5.18 -12.20 1.93
N LEU A 119 -5.61 -11.12 1.28
CA LEU A 119 -7.00 -10.70 1.37
C LEU A 119 -7.92 -11.83 0.84
N PRO A 120 -8.79 -12.40 1.70
CA PRO A 120 -9.67 -13.48 1.27
C PRO A 120 -10.67 -12.98 0.23
N LYS A 121 -11.11 -13.86 -0.64
CA LYS A 121 -12.30 -13.61 -1.45
C LYS A 121 -13.51 -13.75 -0.53
N PRO A 122 -14.35 -12.72 -0.42
CA PRO A 122 -15.58 -12.86 0.37
C PRO A 122 -16.48 -13.95 -0.25
N PRO A 123 -17.31 -14.62 0.56
CA PRO A 123 -18.36 -15.49 0.05
C PRO A 123 -19.22 -14.75 -0.98
N ALA A 124 -19.69 -15.48 -2.01
CA ALA A 124 -20.45 -14.86 -3.11
C ALA A 124 -21.78 -14.25 -2.66
N GLU A 125 -22.34 -14.76 -1.57
CA GLU A 125 -23.57 -14.27 -0.94
C GLU A 125 -23.37 -13.00 -0.12
N ASP A 126 -22.12 -12.66 0.25
CA ASP A 126 -21.82 -11.48 1.04
C ASP A 126 -21.90 -10.20 0.21
N LYS A 127 -22.84 -9.33 0.57
CA LYS A 127 -23.04 -8.02 -0.07
C LYS A 127 -22.44 -6.93 0.79
N TYR A 128 -21.20 -6.55 0.48
CA TYR A 128 -20.52 -5.47 1.20
C TYR A 128 -20.92 -4.10 0.66
N VAL A 129 -21.23 -3.17 1.58
CA VAL A 129 -21.48 -1.76 1.30
C VAL A 129 -20.35 -0.96 1.95
N ALA A 130 -19.65 -0.16 1.15
CA ALA A 130 -18.67 0.78 1.66
C ALA A 130 -19.35 2.07 2.12
N VAL A 131 -18.97 2.57 3.30
CA VAL A 131 -19.55 3.79 3.87
C VAL A 131 -18.44 4.73 4.32
N SER A 132 -18.49 5.98 3.84
CA SER A 132 -17.59 7.03 4.30
C SER A 132 -18.03 7.55 5.66
N MET A 133 -17.09 7.68 6.62
CA MET A 133 -17.37 8.09 7.98
C MET A 133 -16.35 9.09 8.51
N LEU A 134 -16.82 10.10 9.21
CA LEU A 134 -16.00 11.01 10.01
C LEU A 134 -16.61 11.09 11.44
N GLY A 135 -15.85 11.61 12.41
CA GLY A 135 -16.29 11.66 13.80
C GLY A 135 -17.68 12.26 14.02
N ASN A 136 -18.03 13.33 13.30
CA ASN A 136 -19.33 13.99 13.38
C ASN A 136 -20.49 13.20 12.72
N THR A 137 -20.20 12.24 11.85
CA THR A 137 -21.22 11.39 11.19
C THR A 137 -21.31 9.99 11.83
N THR A 138 -20.50 9.68 12.82
CA THR A 138 -20.40 8.33 13.43
C THR A 138 -21.77 7.80 13.86
N THR A 139 -22.59 8.61 14.56
CA THR A 139 -23.91 8.18 15.03
C THR A 139 -24.85 7.80 13.88
N ALA A 140 -24.85 8.62 12.81
CA ALA A 140 -25.66 8.36 11.62
C ALA A 140 -25.19 7.08 10.90
N VAL A 141 -23.87 6.90 10.74
CA VAL A 141 -23.30 5.71 10.11
C VAL A 141 -23.60 4.45 10.93
N MET A 142 -23.51 4.50 12.26
CA MET A 142 -23.86 3.35 13.12
C MET A 142 -25.34 2.96 12.99
N GLN A 143 -26.23 3.94 12.81
CA GLN A 143 -27.65 3.68 12.58
C GLN A 143 -27.90 3.09 11.19
N LEU A 144 -27.24 3.64 10.17
CA LEU A 144 -27.25 3.12 8.81
C LEU A 144 -26.74 1.67 8.77
N GLN A 145 -25.62 1.38 9.43
CA GLN A 145 -25.05 0.04 9.53
C GLN A 145 -26.07 -0.97 10.07
N LYS A 146 -26.72 -0.65 11.19
CA LYS A 146 -27.78 -1.51 11.77
C LYS A 146 -28.92 -1.78 10.78
N THR A 147 -29.28 -0.77 9.98
CA THR A 147 -30.34 -0.91 8.98
C THR A 147 -29.90 -1.78 7.82
N LEU A 148 -28.67 -1.59 7.32
CA LEU A 148 -28.11 -2.39 6.24
C LEU A 148 -27.93 -3.86 6.66
N GLU A 149 -27.39 -4.11 7.87
CA GLU A 149 -27.19 -5.45 8.40
C GLU A 149 -28.51 -6.22 8.57
N LYS A 150 -29.58 -5.55 9.04
CA LYS A 150 -30.94 -6.15 9.09
C LYS A 150 -31.47 -6.55 7.71
N ASN A 151 -30.99 -5.93 6.63
CA ASN A 151 -31.36 -6.22 5.26
C ASN A 151 -30.35 -7.13 4.54
N GLY A 152 -29.45 -7.78 5.30
CA GLY A 152 -28.52 -8.77 4.76
C GLY A 152 -27.26 -8.20 4.10
N PHE A 153 -26.96 -6.93 4.32
CA PHE A 153 -25.71 -6.31 3.87
C PHE A 153 -24.66 -6.33 4.98
N LYS A 154 -23.39 -6.37 4.59
CA LYS A 154 -22.25 -6.14 5.49
C LYS A 154 -21.66 -4.76 5.21
N VAL A 155 -21.26 -4.04 6.25
CA VAL A 155 -20.76 -2.67 6.11
C VAL A 155 -19.26 -2.61 6.36
N ILE A 156 -18.55 -1.93 5.48
CA ILE A 156 -17.13 -1.58 5.63
C ILE A 156 -17.02 -0.06 5.67
N THR A 157 -16.48 0.50 6.76
CA THR A 157 -16.34 1.93 6.93
C THR A 157 -14.96 2.43 6.54
N PHE A 158 -14.92 3.58 5.87
CA PHE A 158 -13.71 4.28 5.47
C PHE A 158 -13.65 5.65 6.14
N HIS A 159 -12.49 6.00 6.68
CA HIS A 159 -12.32 7.27 7.37
C HIS A 159 -12.21 8.43 6.38
N ALA A 160 -13.11 9.40 6.46
CA ALA A 160 -13.17 10.57 5.58
C ALA A 160 -12.11 11.64 5.94
N ASN A 161 -10.84 11.26 5.99
CA ASN A 161 -9.71 12.14 6.35
C ASN A 161 -8.81 12.51 5.15
N GLY A 162 -9.29 12.32 3.92
CA GLY A 162 -8.52 12.56 2.70
C GLY A 162 -7.71 11.37 2.20
N VAL A 163 -7.62 10.27 2.98
CA VAL A 163 -6.94 9.03 2.58
C VAL A 163 -7.94 7.88 2.40
N GLY A 164 -8.91 7.77 3.29
CA GLY A 164 -9.89 6.67 3.24
C GLY A 164 -10.85 6.76 2.05
N GLY A 165 -11.19 7.97 1.59
CA GLY A 165 -12.00 8.15 0.37
C GLY A 165 -11.34 7.53 -0.87
N PRO A 166 -10.12 7.93 -1.24
CA PRO A 166 -9.37 7.32 -2.33
C PRO A 166 -9.22 5.79 -2.19
N ALA A 167 -8.96 5.27 -0.98
CA ALA A 167 -8.87 3.83 -0.75
C ALA A 167 -10.22 3.12 -1.00
N MET A 168 -11.32 3.75 -0.62
CA MET A 168 -12.66 3.25 -0.89
C MET A 168 -12.96 3.22 -2.39
N GLU A 169 -12.61 4.28 -3.11
CA GLU A 169 -12.80 4.39 -4.56
C GLU A 169 -12.00 3.33 -5.31
N GLU A 170 -10.72 3.14 -4.99
CA GLU A 170 -9.88 2.10 -5.59
C GLU A 170 -10.45 0.69 -5.38
N LEU A 171 -10.94 0.39 -4.17
CA LEU A 171 -11.56 -0.90 -3.88
C LEU A 171 -12.92 -1.07 -4.58
N ALA A 172 -13.68 0.03 -4.77
CA ALA A 172 -14.93 0.03 -5.52
C ALA A 172 -14.68 -0.24 -7.01
N GLU A 173 -13.66 0.37 -7.61
CA GLU A 173 -13.25 0.11 -8.99
C GLU A 173 -12.83 -1.36 -9.21
N LEU A 174 -12.25 -1.99 -8.19
CA LEU A 174 -11.92 -3.41 -8.19
C LEU A 174 -13.14 -4.33 -7.94
N GLY A 175 -14.36 -3.77 -7.89
CA GLY A 175 -15.60 -4.53 -7.69
C GLY A 175 -15.72 -5.20 -6.32
N LYS A 176 -15.12 -4.60 -5.27
CA LYS A 176 -15.12 -5.19 -3.93
C LYS A 176 -16.41 -4.91 -3.16
N PHE A 177 -17.26 -4.02 -3.65
CA PHE A 177 -18.48 -3.59 -2.97
C PHE A 177 -19.71 -3.77 -3.85
N TYR A 178 -20.84 -4.06 -3.20
CA TYR A 178 -22.16 -4.07 -3.80
C TYR A 178 -22.68 -2.64 -4.01
N GLY A 179 -22.29 -1.72 -3.14
CA GLY A 179 -22.64 -0.30 -3.20
C GLY A 179 -21.73 0.55 -2.33
N VAL A 180 -21.77 1.87 -2.52
CA VAL A 180 -20.99 2.88 -1.80
C VAL A 180 -21.93 3.99 -1.32
N ILE A 181 -21.72 4.48 -0.07
CA ILE A 181 -22.48 5.55 0.58
C ILE A 181 -21.51 6.55 1.22
#